data_8720d30b11081d177e3e5a8eb023fe96
#
_entry.id   8720d30b11081d177e3e5a8eb023fe96
#
_cell.length_a   1.000
_cell.length_b   1.000
_cell.length_c   1.000
_cell.angle_alpha   90.00
_cell.angle_beta   90.00
_cell.angle_gamma   90.00
#
_symmetry.space_group_name_H-M   'P 1'
#
loop_
_entity.id
_entity.type
_entity.pdbx_description
1 polymer ?
#
loop_
_entity_poly.entity_id
_entity_poly.type
_entity_poly.pdbx_seq_one_letter_code
_entity_poly.pdbx_strand_id
1 'polypeptide(L)'
;MKFHDLKPTDGAKHRKKRVGRGIGSGHGKTSTKGHKGQGARSGGTKPLGFEGGQTPLFLRIPKRGFTPLDDIEVLVINISRLEDYSFPENKVTIENLLDLNVIKAPKSKKFTVKILGNGEPSKPYVIDGISMSRTVEEKILKAGGAIV
;
A
#
# COMPACT_ATOMS: atom_id res chain seq x y z
N MET A 1 16.11 -21.39 14.70
CA MET A 1 14.93 -21.62 13.86
C MET A 1 15.39 -22.39 12.64
N LYS A 2 14.89 -23.60 12.41
CA LYS A 2 15.28 -24.43 11.25
C LYS A 2 14.22 -24.24 10.15
N PHE A 3 14.60 -24.42 8.86
CA PHE A 3 13.67 -24.21 7.74
C PHE A 3 12.38 -25.06 7.82
N HIS A 4 12.44 -26.23 8.40
CA HIS A 4 11.28 -27.09 8.57
C HIS A 4 10.33 -26.64 9.71
N ASP A 5 10.75 -25.71 10.57
CA ASP A 5 9.93 -25.14 11.64
C ASP A 5 9.08 -23.96 11.15
N LEU A 6 9.32 -23.47 9.91
CA LEU A 6 8.56 -22.38 9.33
C LEU A 6 7.13 -22.83 9.02
N LYS A 7 6.19 -22.32 9.77
CA LYS A 7 4.75 -22.51 9.55
C LYS A 7 4.11 -21.17 9.20
N PRO A 8 3.18 -21.12 8.25
CA PRO A 8 2.39 -19.92 8.03
C PRO A 8 1.57 -19.61 9.28
N THR A 9 1.28 -18.34 9.52
CA THR A 9 0.37 -17.92 10.59
C THR A 9 -0.99 -18.59 10.43
N ASP A 10 -1.66 -18.87 11.55
CA ASP A 10 -2.98 -19.49 11.54
C ASP A 10 -3.96 -18.64 10.73
N GLY A 11 -4.71 -19.28 9.84
CA GLY A 11 -5.62 -18.61 8.93
C GLY A 11 -5.00 -18.09 7.61
N ALA A 12 -3.67 -18.09 7.47
CA ALA A 12 -3.01 -17.60 6.24
C ALA A 12 -3.19 -18.54 5.03
N LYS A 13 -3.49 -19.81 5.28
CA LYS A 13 -3.75 -20.82 4.23
C LYS A 13 -5.12 -21.45 4.41
N HIS A 14 -5.96 -21.29 3.41
CA HIS A 14 -7.24 -22.01 3.32
C HIS A 14 -7.20 -23.05 2.19
N ARG A 15 -7.77 -24.22 2.46
CA ARG A 15 -7.92 -25.22 1.42
C ARG A 15 -8.84 -24.69 0.32
N LYS A 16 -8.37 -24.68 -0.94
CA LYS A 16 -9.18 -24.28 -2.08
C LYS A 16 -10.45 -25.12 -2.17
N LYS A 17 -11.62 -24.47 -2.14
CA LYS A 17 -12.91 -25.14 -2.27
C LYS A 17 -13.07 -25.68 -3.70
N ARG A 18 -13.27 -26.99 -3.82
CA ARG A 18 -13.54 -27.64 -5.09
C ARG A 18 -15.05 -27.71 -5.31
N VAL A 19 -15.53 -27.07 -6.36
CA VAL A 19 -16.94 -27.05 -6.75
C VAL A 19 -17.24 -28.13 -7.76
N GLY A 20 -18.51 -28.52 -7.91
CA GLY A 20 -18.93 -29.59 -8.84
C GLY A 20 -18.43 -30.98 -8.45
N ARG A 21 -18.19 -31.23 -7.16
CA ARG A 21 -17.69 -32.52 -6.66
C ARG A 21 -18.60 -33.10 -5.57
N GLY A 22 -19.85 -33.37 -5.95
CA GLY A 22 -20.88 -33.93 -5.07
C GLY A 22 -21.69 -32.85 -4.33
N ILE A 23 -22.76 -33.29 -3.70
CA ILE A 23 -23.78 -32.41 -3.07
C ILE A 23 -23.38 -31.92 -1.69
N GLY A 24 -22.52 -32.63 -0.97
CA GLY A 24 -22.19 -32.35 0.44
C GLY A 24 -21.60 -30.93 0.69
N SER A 25 -20.98 -30.30 -0.32
CA SER A 25 -20.46 -28.93 -0.19
C SER A 25 -21.50 -27.84 -0.47
N GLY A 26 -22.71 -28.18 -0.92
CA GLY A 26 -23.71 -27.26 -1.44
C GLY A 26 -23.36 -26.66 -2.82
N HIS A 27 -22.21 -26.99 -3.39
CA HIS A 27 -21.74 -26.53 -4.69
C HIS A 27 -21.55 -27.68 -5.69
N GLY A 28 -22.33 -28.73 -5.55
CA GLY A 28 -22.36 -29.88 -6.47
C GLY A 28 -23.01 -29.53 -7.81
N LYS A 29 -23.17 -30.57 -8.66
CA LYS A 29 -23.87 -30.54 -9.96
C LYS A 29 -23.44 -29.38 -10.86
N THR A 30 -24.04 -28.21 -10.73
CA THR A 30 -23.85 -27.04 -11.60
C THR A 30 -22.79 -26.05 -11.10
N SER A 31 -22.08 -26.35 -10.04
CA SER A 31 -21.07 -25.47 -9.41
C SER A 31 -21.58 -24.07 -9.07
N THR A 32 -22.86 -23.97 -8.67
CA THR A 32 -23.59 -22.70 -8.39
C THR A 32 -23.86 -21.80 -9.59
N LYS A 33 -23.58 -22.26 -10.80
CA LYS A 33 -23.84 -21.47 -12.02
C LYS A 33 -25.27 -21.63 -12.57
N GLY A 34 -26.05 -22.56 -11.99
CA GLY A 34 -27.40 -22.85 -12.47
C GLY A 34 -27.43 -23.61 -13.81
N HIS A 35 -28.57 -23.60 -14.45
CA HIS A 35 -28.81 -24.22 -15.75
C HIS A 35 -28.94 -23.15 -16.83
N LYS A 36 -28.35 -23.38 -18.02
CA LYS A 36 -28.45 -22.47 -19.19
C LYS A 36 -28.02 -21.01 -18.85
N GLY A 37 -28.15 -20.12 -19.78
CA GLY A 37 -27.76 -18.73 -19.68
C GLY A 37 -26.27 -18.47 -19.91
N GLN A 38 -25.96 -17.22 -20.19
CA GLN A 38 -24.60 -16.78 -20.56
C GLN A 38 -23.58 -17.01 -19.43
N GLY A 39 -23.95 -16.72 -18.17
CA GLY A 39 -23.04 -16.85 -17.02
C GLY A 39 -22.67 -18.31 -16.69
N ALA A 40 -23.43 -19.30 -17.17
CA ALA A 40 -23.14 -20.72 -16.99
C ALA A 40 -22.11 -21.26 -18.01
N ARG A 41 -21.84 -20.53 -19.09
CA ARG A 41 -20.91 -20.94 -20.14
C ARG A 41 -19.48 -20.55 -19.80
N SER A 42 -18.52 -21.22 -20.42
CA SER A 42 -17.11 -20.82 -20.32
C SER A 42 -16.91 -19.43 -20.95
N GLY A 43 -16.25 -18.51 -20.24
CA GLY A 43 -16.05 -17.13 -20.72
C GLY A 43 -17.33 -16.29 -20.85
N GLY A 44 -18.47 -16.77 -20.34
CA GLY A 44 -19.78 -16.12 -20.53
C GLY A 44 -20.01 -14.84 -19.74
N THR A 45 -19.08 -14.44 -18.88
CA THR A 45 -19.23 -13.21 -18.07
C THR A 45 -18.96 -11.97 -18.91
N LYS A 46 -19.85 -11.01 -18.88
CA LYS A 46 -19.63 -9.70 -19.50
C LYS A 46 -18.61 -8.89 -18.70
N PRO A 47 -17.79 -8.04 -19.35
CA PRO A 47 -16.90 -7.13 -18.63
C PRO A 47 -17.67 -6.16 -17.74
N LEU A 48 -17.03 -5.67 -16.70
CA LEU A 48 -17.59 -4.66 -15.81
C LEU A 48 -17.94 -3.39 -16.60
N GLY A 49 -19.12 -2.83 -16.34
CA GLY A 49 -19.58 -1.62 -17.02
C GLY A 49 -20.17 -1.86 -18.41
N PHE A 50 -20.43 -3.12 -18.80
CA PHE A 50 -21.12 -3.42 -20.07
C PHE A 50 -22.60 -3.06 -19.98
N GLU A 51 -23.07 -2.20 -20.88
CA GLU A 51 -24.43 -1.65 -20.92
C GLU A 51 -25.28 -2.20 -22.08
N GLY A 52 -25.18 -3.48 -22.40
CA GLY A 52 -26.05 -4.14 -23.37
C GLY A 52 -25.84 -3.72 -24.84
N GLY A 53 -24.78 -3.01 -25.17
CA GLY A 53 -24.50 -2.46 -26.52
C GLY A 53 -24.60 -0.93 -26.57
N GLN A 54 -25.21 -0.30 -25.56
CA GLN A 54 -25.10 1.14 -25.35
C GLN A 54 -23.67 1.52 -24.98
N THR A 55 -23.21 2.70 -25.40
CA THR A 55 -21.88 3.21 -25.03
C THR A 55 -21.76 3.30 -23.51
N PRO A 56 -20.79 2.60 -22.88
CA PRO A 56 -20.62 2.60 -21.44
C PRO A 56 -20.43 3.99 -20.85
N LEU A 57 -20.91 4.22 -19.63
CA LEU A 57 -20.86 5.51 -18.93
C LEU A 57 -19.43 6.10 -18.91
N PHE A 58 -18.42 5.28 -18.63
CA PHE A 58 -17.03 5.73 -18.55
C PHE A 58 -16.47 6.25 -19.90
N LEU A 59 -17.07 5.88 -21.02
CA LEU A 59 -16.72 6.41 -22.34
C LEU A 59 -17.50 7.69 -22.68
N ARG A 60 -18.63 7.93 -22.03
CA ARG A 60 -19.44 9.15 -22.20
C ARG A 60 -18.96 10.32 -21.34
N ILE A 61 -18.28 10.03 -20.26
CA ILE A 61 -17.73 11.06 -19.36
C ILE A 61 -16.53 11.72 -20.05
N PRO A 62 -16.44 13.07 -20.06
CA PRO A 62 -15.28 13.75 -20.64
C PRO A 62 -14.01 13.40 -19.89
N LYS A 63 -12.95 13.12 -20.65
CA LYS A 63 -11.61 12.91 -20.11
C LYS A 63 -11.09 14.21 -19.53
N ARG A 64 -10.42 14.15 -18.38
CA ARG A 64 -9.88 15.31 -17.68
C ARG A 64 -8.43 15.08 -17.30
N GLY A 65 -7.67 16.19 -17.29
CA GLY A 65 -6.30 16.21 -16.81
C GLY A 65 -5.30 15.58 -17.78
N PHE A 66 -4.08 15.61 -17.35
CA PHE A 66 -2.93 14.99 -18.01
C PHE A 66 -1.99 14.42 -16.94
N THR A 67 -1.19 13.47 -17.32
CA THR A 67 -0.12 12.95 -16.46
C THR A 67 1.12 13.80 -16.66
N PRO A 68 1.64 14.48 -15.63
CA PRO A 68 2.87 15.26 -15.75
C PRO A 68 4.05 14.32 -16.05
N LEU A 69 5.02 14.83 -16.83
CA LEU A 69 6.23 14.08 -17.21
C LEU A 69 7.16 13.88 -16.00
N ASP A 70 7.24 14.87 -15.12
CA ASP A 70 8.07 14.85 -13.91
C ASP A 70 7.18 14.60 -12.68
N ASP A 71 6.74 13.38 -12.51
CA ASP A 71 5.98 12.96 -11.33
C ASP A 71 6.96 12.53 -10.22
N ILE A 72 7.19 13.47 -9.28
CA ILE A 72 8.00 13.18 -8.09
C ILE A 72 7.11 12.58 -7.02
N GLU A 73 7.41 11.36 -6.61
CA GLU A 73 6.67 10.69 -5.56
C GLU A 73 7.08 11.22 -4.18
N VAL A 74 6.11 11.70 -3.40
CA VAL A 74 6.36 12.18 -2.03
C VAL A 74 6.07 11.05 -1.06
N LEU A 75 7.13 10.51 -0.44
CA LEU A 75 7.01 9.51 0.61
C LEU A 75 6.80 10.19 1.95
N VAL A 76 5.69 9.86 2.60
CA VAL A 76 5.29 10.48 3.86
C VAL A 76 5.63 9.57 5.04
N ILE A 77 6.24 10.14 6.09
CA ILE A 77 6.55 9.47 7.35
C ILE A 77 5.99 10.30 8.51
N ASN A 78 5.45 9.65 9.53
CA ASN A 78 5.05 10.31 10.77
C ASN A 78 6.17 10.22 11.81
N ILE A 79 6.23 11.21 12.72
CA ILE A 79 7.19 11.22 13.84
C ILE A 79 7.09 9.93 14.66
N SER A 80 5.87 9.46 14.96
CA SER A 80 5.65 8.22 15.70
C SER A 80 6.40 7.02 15.12
N ARG A 81 6.50 6.95 13.80
CA ARG A 81 7.22 5.88 13.13
C ARG A 81 8.74 5.99 13.25
N LEU A 82 9.29 7.20 13.43
CA LEU A 82 10.72 7.38 13.65
C LEU A 82 11.16 6.82 15.02
N GLU A 83 10.26 6.79 15.98
CA GLU A 83 10.55 6.28 17.32
C GLU A 83 10.75 4.76 17.38
N ASP A 84 10.13 4.02 16.44
CA ASP A 84 10.26 2.57 16.32
C ASP A 84 11.67 2.14 15.89
N TYR A 85 12.50 3.11 15.45
CA TYR A 85 13.84 2.84 14.91
C TYR A 85 14.92 3.55 15.70
N SER A 86 16.11 2.96 15.70
CA SER A 86 17.31 3.57 16.31
C SER A 86 18.21 4.12 15.20
N PHE A 87 18.30 5.44 15.11
CA PHE A 87 19.15 6.10 14.14
C PHE A 87 20.54 6.35 14.73
N PRO A 88 21.63 6.17 13.95
CA PRO A 88 22.98 6.52 14.38
C PRO A 88 23.01 8.03 14.75
N GLU A 89 23.54 8.34 15.94
CA GLU A 89 23.64 9.72 16.44
C GLU A 89 22.32 10.52 16.43
N ASN A 90 21.16 9.83 16.42
CA ASN A 90 19.82 10.40 16.20
C ASN A 90 19.70 11.22 14.91
N LYS A 91 20.58 10.98 13.92
CA LYS A 91 20.58 11.69 12.64
C LYS A 91 19.64 10.99 11.65
N VAL A 92 18.64 11.73 11.19
CA VAL A 92 17.63 11.26 10.21
C VAL A 92 18.00 11.83 8.85
N THR A 93 18.57 11.00 7.99
CA THR A 93 18.86 11.29 6.58
C THR A 93 18.06 10.36 5.68
N ILE A 94 17.94 10.68 4.40
CA ILE A 94 17.25 9.81 3.42
C ILE A 94 17.94 8.45 3.35
N GLU A 95 19.27 8.41 3.44
CA GLU A 95 20.08 7.18 3.40
C GLU A 95 19.74 6.28 4.60
N ASN A 96 19.77 6.82 5.82
CA ASN A 96 19.44 6.07 7.03
C ASN A 96 18.00 5.52 7.00
N LEU A 97 17.05 6.27 6.41
CA LEU A 97 15.68 5.82 6.26
C LEU A 97 15.53 4.66 5.29
N LEU A 98 16.35 4.61 4.25
CA LEU A 98 16.39 3.49 3.30
C LEU A 98 17.07 2.27 3.91
N ASP A 99 18.22 2.43 4.56
CA ASP A 99 19.01 1.34 5.16
C ASP A 99 18.22 0.63 6.26
N LEU A 100 17.54 1.38 7.10
CA LEU A 100 16.66 0.84 8.14
C LEU A 100 15.31 0.33 7.60
N ASN A 101 15.07 0.39 6.29
CA ASN A 101 13.81 0.00 5.65
C ASN A 101 12.56 0.71 6.24
N VAL A 102 12.73 1.92 6.77
CA VAL A 102 11.61 2.76 7.21
C VAL A 102 10.75 3.17 6.02
N ILE A 103 11.42 3.45 4.89
CA ILE A 103 10.83 3.75 3.59
C ILE A 103 11.38 2.80 2.52
N LYS A 104 10.59 2.62 1.46
CA LYS A 104 11.01 1.88 0.27
C LYS A 104 11.07 2.84 -0.91
N ALA A 105 12.24 3.01 -1.48
CA ALA A 105 12.39 3.82 -2.68
C ALA A 105 11.60 3.21 -3.86
N PRO A 106 10.84 4.01 -4.61
CA PRO A 106 10.19 3.57 -5.84
C PRO A 106 11.27 3.22 -6.90
N LYS A 107 11.06 2.12 -7.63
CA LYS A 107 12.08 1.58 -8.56
C LYS A 107 12.35 2.46 -9.79
N SER A 108 11.45 3.32 -10.17
CA SER A 108 11.50 4.04 -11.45
C SER A 108 11.20 5.53 -11.40
N LYS A 109 10.99 6.11 -10.23
CA LYS A 109 10.62 7.52 -10.07
C LYS A 109 11.59 8.25 -9.15
N LYS A 110 11.79 9.54 -9.41
CA LYS A 110 12.37 10.44 -8.43
C LYS A 110 11.43 10.57 -7.25
N PHE A 111 11.95 10.58 -6.05
CA PHE A 111 11.13 10.71 -4.84
C PHE A 111 11.72 11.75 -3.90
N THR A 112 10.86 12.30 -3.08
CA THR A 112 11.21 13.14 -1.93
C THR A 112 10.57 12.56 -0.68
N VAL A 113 11.15 12.87 0.49
CA VAL A 113 10.61 12.43 1.76
C VAL A 113 10.03 13.63 2.50
N LYS A 114 8.87 13.43 3.14
CA LYS A 114 8.23 14.45 3.97
C LYS A 114 7.83 13.90 5.31
N ILE A 115 8.26 14.56 6.39
CA ILE A 115 7.89 14.18 7.77
C ILE A 115 6.64 14.94 8.19
N LEU A 116 5.65 14.20 8.74
CA LEU A 116 4.40 14.72 9.27
C LEU A 116 4.32 14.60 10.79
N GLY A 117 3.56 15.50 11.42
CA GLY A 117 3.55 15.73 12.86
C GLY A 117 2.65 14.80 13.69
N ASN A 118 2.28 13.63 13.21
CA ASN A 118 1.56 12.67 14.03
C ASN A 118 2.54 11.95 14.98
N GLY A 119 2.29 12.06 16.28
CA GLY A 119 3.20 11.60 17.33
C GLY A 119 3.98 12.75 17.98
N GLU A 120 4.74 12.44 19.04
CA GLU A 120 5.63 13.36 19.73
C GLU A 120 7.03 12.76 19.81
N PRO A 121 8.09 13.53 19.50
CA PRO A 121 9.44 13.01 19.53
C PRO A 121 9.92 12.86 20.98
N SER A 122 10.32 11.65 21.35
CA SER A 122 10.93 11.37 22.68
C SER A 122 12.45 11.60 22.69
N LYS A 123 13.08 11.71 21.50
CA LYS A 123 14.52 11.90 21.35
C LYS A 123 14.84 13.17 20.59
N PRO A 124 15.98 13.81 20.84
CA PRO A 124 16.46 14.94 20.04
C PRO A 124 16.95 14.42 18.67
N TYR A 125 16.13 14.55 17.64
CA TYR A 125 16.49 14.19 16.28
C TYR A 125 17.19 15.32 15.56
N VAL A 126 18.23 14.98 14.79
CA VAL A 126 18.87 15.88 13.83
C VAL A 126 18.38 15.50 12.43
N ILE A 127 17.64 16.37 11.78
CA ILE A 127 17.07 16.09 10.45
C ILE A 127 17.89 16.85 9.41
N ASP A 128 18.35 16.10 8.40
CA ASP A 128 19.20 16.64 7.36
C ASP A 128 18.60 16.34 5.97
N GLY A 129 18.36 17.40 5.19
CA GLY A 129 17.91 17.29 3.80
C GLY A 129 16.51 16.75 3.58
N ILE A 130 15.63 16.69 4.59
CA ILE A 130 14.27 16.15 4.50
C ILE A 130 13.25 17.26 4.71
N SER A 131 12.27 17.36 3.81
CA SER A 131 11.17 18.32 3.99
C SER A 131 10.25 17.88 5.14
N MET A 132 9.70 18.86 5.87
CA MET A 132 8.82 18.58 7.00
C MET A 132 7.65 19.54 7.06
N SER A 133 6.66 19.24 7.86
CA SER A 133 5.56 20.17 8.12
C SER A 133 5.93 21.10 9.29
N ARG A 134 5.38 22.30 9.28
CA ARG A 134 5.61 23.32 10.31
C ARG A 134 5.39 22.79 11.75
N THR A 135 4.40 21.96 11.93
CA THR A 135 4.14 21.32 13.24
C THR A 135 5.26 20.36 13.68
N VAL A 136 5.97 19.73 12.73
CA VAL A 136 7.14 18.87 13.01
C VAL A 136 8.31 19.69 13.43
N GLU A 137 8.59 20.80 12.75
CA GLU A 137 9.67 21.72 13.07
C GLU A 137 9.56 22.20 14.54
N GLU A 138 8.36 22.66 14.93
CA GLU A 138 8.09 23.09 16.29
C GLU A 138 8.30 21.97 17.33
N LYS A 139 7.86 20.74 17.02
CA LYS A 139 7.99 19.60 17.92
C LYS A 139 9.45 19.16 18.09
N ILE A 140 10.22 19.13 17.01
CA ILE A 140 11.63 18.73 17.04
C ILE A 140 12.46 19.76 17.80
N LEU A 141 12.25 21.04 17.56
CA LEU A 141 12.95 22.10 18.29
C LEU A 141 12.61 22.06 19.78
N LYS A 142 11.35 21.82 20.16
CA LYS A 142 10.95 21.62 21.56
C LYS A 142 11.61 20.43 22.23
N ALA A 143 11.85 19.35 21.47
CA ALA A 143 12.53 18.16 21.94
C ALA A 143 14.08 18.30 21.99
N GLY A 144 14.62 19.48 21.64
CA GLY A 144 16.06 19.73 21.61
C GLY A 144 16.79 19.18 20.39
N GLY A 145 16.06 18.85 19.31
CA GLY A 145 16.61 18.44 18.04
C GLY A 145 17.08 19.62 17.17
N ALA A 146 17.75 19.34 16.08
CA ALA A 146 18.23 20.30 15.13
C ALA A 146 17.76 20.01 13.69
N ILE A 147 17.62 21.04 12.87
CA ILE A 147 17.26 20.95 11.46
C ILE A 147 18.41 21.55 10.67
N VAL A 148 18.95 20.78 9.71
CA VAL A 148 20.10 21.16 8.89
C VAL A 148 19.68 21.22 7.41
#